data_a6c79763f39375a1b3db3018c354f8cc
#
_entry.id   a6c79763f39375a1b3db3018c354f8cc
#
_cell.length_a   1.000
_cell.length_b   1.000
_cell.length_c   1.000
_cell.angle_alpha   90.00
_cell.angle_beta   90.00
_cell.angle_gamma   90.00
#
_symmetry.space_group_name_H-M   'P 1'
#
loop_
_entity.id
_entity.type
_entity.pdbx_description
1 polymer ?
#
loop_
_entity_poly.entity_id
_entity_poly.type
_entity_poly.pdbx_seq_one_letter_code
_entity_poly.pdbx_strand_id
1 'polypeptide(L)'
;LGDFVEPSKEIVQEIKDAYEARDAKAIGAAGHKLKSSSRSVGANALSDLCATLEKTGKAEDWDGIDDALPHLEPTLGLILEYIEGL
;
A
#
# COMPACT_ATOMS: atom_id res chain seq x y z
N LEU A 1 -10.93 -3.43 14.17
CA LEU A 1 -10.61 -4.10 12.90
C LEU A 1 -11.20 -3.36 11.70
N GLY A 2 -12.42 -2.82 11.83
CA GLY A 2 -13.02 -1.99 10.80
C GLY A 2 -12.21 -0.74 10.51
N ASP A 3 -11.48 -0.24 11.50
CA ASP A 3 -10.67 0.95 11.37
C ASP A 3 -9.46 0.75 10.45
N PHE A 4 -9.07 -0.50 10.18
CA PHE A 4 -8.02 -0.80 9.21
C PHE A 4 -8.60 -1.04 7.82
N VAL A 5 -9.71 -1.80 7.73
CA VAL A 5 -10.25 -2.29 6.45
C VAL A 5 -10.62 -1.14 5.51
N GLU A 6 -11.46 -0.22 5.96
CA GLU A 6 -11.94 0.86 5.10
C GLU A 6 -10.82 1.85 4.73
N PRO A 7 -10.02 2.36 5.68
CA PRO A 7 -8.92 3.25 5.30
C PRO A 7 -7.91 2.62 4.37
N SER A 8 -7.61 1.32 4.54
CA SER A 8 -6.63 0.67 3.66
C SER A 8 -7.13 0.57 2.23
N LYS A 9 -8.42 0.29 2.03
CA LYS A 9 -9.00 0.23 0.69
C LYS A 9 -8.96 1.61 0.02
N GLU A 10 -9.24 2.67 0.79
CA GLU A 10 -9.17 4.04 0.28
C GLU A 10 -7.76 4.42 -0.12
N ILE A 11 -6.76 4.05 0.68
CA ILE A 11 -5.36 4.34 0.38
C ILE A 11 -4.90 3.58 -0.87
N VAL A 12 -5.31 2.33 -1.03
CA VAL A 12 -5.00 1.56 -2.22
C VAL A 12 -5.60 2.24 -3.46
N GLN A 13 -6.81 2.76 -3.35
CA GLN A 13 -7.42 3.50 -4.46
C GLN A 13 -6.64 4.78 -4.78
N GLU A 14 -6.17 5.49 -3.75
CA GLU A 14 -5.29 6.66 -3.96
C GLU A 14 -4.04 6.28 -4.73
N ILE A 15 -3.44 5.15 -4.40
CA ILE A 15 -2.24 4.67 -5.08
C ILE A 15 -2.53 4.36 -6.54
N LYS A 16 -3.65 3.70 -6.83
CA LYS A 16 -4.04 3.40 -8.21
C LYS A 16 -4.27 4.68 -9.01
N ASP A 17 -4.98 5.63 -8.43
CA ASP A 17 -5.26 6.91 -9.09
C ASP A 17 -3.96 7.68 -9.36
N ALA A 18 -3.05 7.68 -8.39
CA ALA A 18 -1.75 8.32 -8.54
C ALA A 18 -0.92 7.63 -9.63
N TYR A 19 -1.00 6.31 -9.72
CA TYR A 19 -0.30 5.57 -10.76
C TYR A 19 -0.80 5.96 -12.15
N GLU A 20 -2.11 6.04 -12.32
CA GLU A 20 -2.70 6.45 -13.61
C GLU A 20 -2.33 7.87 -13.97
N ALA A 21 -2.24 8.76 -12.97
CA ALA A 21 -1.84 10.15 -13.17
C ALA A 21 -0.32 10.32 -13.30
N ARG A 22 0.45 9.24 -13.18
CA ARG A 22 1.91 9.26 -13.17
C ARG A 22 2.49 10.18 -12.10
N ASP A 23 1.85 10.19 -10.94
CA ASP A 23 2.28 10.99 -9.79
C ASP A 23 3.00 10.09 -8.79
N ALA A 24 4.29 9.88 -9.02
CA ALA A 24 5.11 9.00 -8.19
C ALA A 24 5.18 9.46 -6.74
N LYS A 25 5.24 10.75 -6.52
CA LYS A 25 5.31 11.29 -5.15
C LYS A 25 4.04 11.01 -4.37
N ALA A 26 2.88 11.07 -5.02
CA ALA A 26 1.61 10.73 -4.38
C ALA A 26 1.55 9.25 -4.02
N ILE A 27 2.12 8.37 -4.87
CA ILE A 27 2.25 6.94 -4.56
C ILE A 27 3.08 6.77 -3.29
N GLY A 28 4.21 7.46 -3.20
CA GLY A 28 5.08 7.41 -2.03
C GLY A 28 4.39 7.88 -0.76
N ALA A 29 3.64 8.97 -0.83
CA ALA A 29 2.91 9.51 0.31
C ALA A 29 1.82 8.56 0.79
N ALA A 30 1.06 7.97 -0.14
CA ALA A 30 0.03 7.01 0.19
C ALA A 30 0.63 5.72 0.76
N GLY A 31 1.77 5.28 0.21
CA GLY A 31 2.52 4.13 0.74
C GLY A 31 2.93 4.35 2.20
N HIS A 32 3.35 5.57 2.53
CA HIS A 32 3.70 5.91 3.91
C HIS A 32 2.49 5.77 4.85
N LYS A 33 1.33 6.25 4.45
CA LYS A 33 0.10 6.13 5.24
C LYS A 33 -0.27 4.67 5.47
N LEU A 34 -0.24 3.87 4.42
CA LEU A 34 -0.59 2.45 4.52
C LEU A 34 0.44 1.67 5.34
N LYS A 35 1.70 2.04 5.25
CA LYS A 35 2.76 1.43 6.05
C LYS A 35 2.46 1.57 7.55
N SER A 36 2.10 2.76 7.99
CA SER A 36 1.77 3.00 9.39
C SER A 36 0.58 2.17 9.85
N SER A 37 -0.48 2.14 9.05
CA SER A 37 -1.66 1.33 9.35
C SER A 37 -1.34 -0.16 9.40
N SER A 38 -0.51 -0.64 8.47
CA SER A 38 -0.12 -2.04 8.41
C SER A 38 0.65 -2.47 9.65
N ARG A 39 1.55 -1.62 10.13
CA ARG A 39 2.32 -1.88 11.35
C ARG A 39 1.42 -1.98 12.57
N SER A 40 0.37 -1.16 12.62
CA SER A 40 -0.57 -1.16 13.74
C SER A 40 -1.29 -2.49 13.92
N VAL A 41 -1.52 -3.22 12.83
CA VAL A 41 -2.19 -4.52 12.88
C VAL A 41 -1.22 -5.69 12.72
N GLY A 42 0.08 -5.43 12.73
CA GLY A 42 1.10 -6.48 12.63
C GLY A 42 1.26 -7.07 11.23
N ALA A 43 0.77 -6.39 10.20
CA ALA A 43 0.87 -6.87 8.82
C ALA A 43 2.25 -6.54 8.23
N ASN A 44 3.26 -7.30 8.63
CA ASN A 44 4.65 -7.00 8.28
C ASN A 44 4.93 -7.08 6.78
N ALA A 45 4.38 -8.07 6.09
CA ALA A 45 4.59 -8.20 4.64
C ALA A 45 4.03 -7.00 3.90
N LEU A 46 2.84 -6.54 4.29
CA LEU A 46 2.24 -5.35 3.67
C LEU A 46 3.03 -4.09 4.04
N SER A 47 3.48 -3.99 5.28
CA SER A 47 4.31 -2.86 5.73
C SER A 47 5.60 -2.76 4.91
N ASP A 48 6.28 -3.88 4.67
CA ASP A 48 7.50 -3.92 3.88
C ASP A 48 7.24 -3.49 2.43
N LEU A 49 6.14 -3.96 1.85
CA LEU A 49 5.75 -3.58 0.50
C LEU A 49 5.46 -2.08 0.41
N CYS A 50 4.76 -1.55 1.41
CA CYS A 50 4.47 -0.11 1.47
C CYS A 50 5.75 0.71 1.63
N ALA A 51 6.72 0.23 2.41
CA ALA A 51 8.01 0.89 2.54
C ALA A 51 8.74 0.96 1.20
N THR A 52 8.66 -0.11 0.41
CA THR A 52 9.22 -0.13 -0.94
C THR A 52 8.53 0.89 -1.84
N LEU A 53 7.20 0.96 -1.80
CA LEU A 53 6.45 1.94 -2.58
C LEU A 53 6.74 3.37 -2.13
N GLU A 54 6.92 3.60 -0.86
CA GLU A 54 7.32 4.91 -0.34
C GLU A 54 8.66 5.34 -0.90
N LYS A 55 9.64 4.44 -0.86
CA LYS A 55 11.00 4.70 -1.35
C LYS A 55 11.00 4.94 -2.87
N THR A 56 10.38 4.03 -3.62
CA THR A 56 10.36 4.12 -5.08
C THR A 56 9.53 5.32 -5.55
N GLY A 57 8.45 5.63 -4.84
CA GLY A 57 7.64 6.80 -5.16
C GLY A 57 8.40 8.10 -4.98
N LYS A 58 9.10 8.25 -3.87
CA LYS A 58 9.91 9.44 -3.61
C LYS A 58 11.04 9.60 -4.61
N ALA A 59 11.64 8.48 -5.04
CA ALA A 59 12.73 8.49 -6.02
C ALA A 59 12.23 8.57 -7.46
N GLU A 60 10.93 8.53 -7.67
CA GLU A 60 10.31 8.47 -9.00
C GLU A 60 10.86 7.30 -9.82
N ASP A 61 11.10 6.18 -9.13
CA ASP A 61 11.63 4.95 -9.71
C ASP A 61 10.47 4.10 -10.23
N TRP A 62 10.06 4.36 -11.46
CA TRP A 62 8.91 3.67 -12.06
C TRP A 62 9.14 2.17 -12.24
N ASP A 63 10.38 1.74 -12.48
CA ASP A 63 10.69 0.31 -12.56
C ASP A 63 10.41 -0.37 -11.21
N GLY A 64 10.84 0.25 -10.12
CA GLY A 64 10.58 -0.26 -8.79
C GLY A 64 9.10 -0.23 -8.42
N ILE A 65 8.39 0.83 -8.82
CA ILE A 65 6.95 0.94 -8.62
C ILE A 65 6.23 -0.17 -9.38
N ASP A 66 6.58 -0.38 -10.65
CA ASP A 66 5.96 -1.41 -11.49
C ASP A 66 6.22 -2.82 -10.95
N ASP A 67 7.36 -3.05 -10.29
CA ASP A 67 7.65 -4.33 -9.66
C ASP A 67 6.84 -4.56 -8.39
N ALA A 68 6.66 -3.52 -7.57
CA ALA A 68 6.01 -3.65 -6.27
C ALA A 68 4.49 -3.56 -6.35
N LEU A 69 3.97 -2.69 -7.19
CA LEU A 69 2.54 -2.38 -7.24
C LEU A 69 1.64 -3.58 -7.50
N PRO A 70 1.98 -4.52 -8.41
CA PRO A 70 1.13 -5.69 -8.64
C PRO A 70 0.95 -6.58 -7.42
N HIS A 71 1.83 -6.50 -6.43
CA HIS A 71 1.74 -7.30 -5.20
C HIS A 71 0.88 -6.64 -4.13
N LEU A 72 0.52 -5.38 -4.30
CA LEU A 72 -0.17 -4.61 -3.27
C LEU A 72 -1.56 -5.17 -2.97
N GLU A 73 -2.39 -5.32 -3.98
CA GLU A 73 -3.75 -5.80 -3.79
C GLU A 73 -3.81 -7.24 -3.31
N PRO A 74 -3.03 -8.19 -3.89
CA PRO A 74 -3.02 -9.56 -3.37
C PRO A 74 -2.56 -9.63 -1.92
N THR A 75 -1.53 -8.87 -1.55
CA THR A 75 -1.02 -8.86 -0.19
C THR A 75 -2.06 -8.30 0.78
N LEU A 76 -2.70 -7.19 0.42
CA LEU A 76 -3.77 -6.62 1.23
C LEU A 76 -4.95 -7.58 1.32
N GLY A 77 -5.31 -8.23 0.23
CA GLY A 77 -6.42 -9.19 0.20
C GLY A 77 -6.23 -10.33 1.19
N LEU A 78 -5.02 -10.88 1.28
CA LEU A 78 -4.71 -11.94 2.24
C LEU A 78 -4.89 -11.46 3.68
N ILE A 79 -4.47 -10.25 3.96
CA ILE A 79 -4.58 -9.66 5.30
C ILE A 79 -6.05 -9.41 5.65
N LEU A 80 -6.82 -8.89 4.70
CA LEU A 80 -8.25 -8.64 4.91
C LEU A 80 -9.01 -9.94 5.14
N GLU A 81 -8.68 -11.00 4.41
CA GLU A 81 -9.27 -12.33 4.64
C GLU A 81 -8.97 -12.82 6.04
N TYR A 82 -7.74 -12.65 6.51
CA TYR A 82 -7.36 -13.04 7.85
C TYR A 82 -8.16 -12.27 8.91
N ILE A 83 -8.27 -10.95 8.75
CA ILE A 83 -9.01 -10.09 9.68
C ILE A 83 -10.49 -10.42 9.68
N GLU A 84 -11.09 -10.60 8.51
CA GLU A 84 -12.52 -10.91 8.39
C GLU A 84 -12.85 -12.31 8.92
N GLY A 85 -11.87 -13.22 8.88
CA GLY A 85 -12.01 -14.56 9.40
C GLY A 85 -11.93 -14.67 10.92
N LEU A 86 -11.51 -13.60 11.59
CA LEU A 86 -11.46 -13.60 13.05
C LEU A 86 -12.86 -13.53 13.63
#